data_eb494d5a1dc6e4323906478aa97e2e60
#
_entry.id   eb494d5a1dc6e4323906478aa97e2e60
#
_cell.length_a   1.000
_cell.length_b   1.000
_cell.length_c   1.000
_cell.angle_alpha   90.00
_cell.angle_beta   90.00
_cell.angle_gamma   90.00
#
_symmetry.space_group_name_H-M   'P 1'
#
loop_
_entity.id
_entity.type
_entity.pdbx_description
1 polymer ?
#
loop_
_entity_poly.entity_id
_entity_poly.type
_entity_poly.pdbx_seq_one_letter_code
_entity_poly.pdbx_strand_id
1 'polypeptide(L)'
;LIKEQIQIASGQRLSFSQKEISLDKHAIECRICAENPSKGFIPSPGTIDLYYAPGGHGVRVDSHAYGGYVVSPHYDSMICKLVSYGRTRKIALDRMYRALSEYIIRGIDTNIDFLKAVILDPAFRQGEATTSYIEEFLSRAPKDLLEKPVKESKK
;
A
#
# COMPACT_ATOMS: atom_id res chain seq x y z
N LEU A 1 -7.28 -17.93 -8.01
CA LEU A 1 -7.29 -18.71 -6.76
C LEU A 1 -8.73 -19.07 -6.35
N ILE A 2 -9.63 -18.11 -6.06
CA ILE A 2 -11.00 -18.38 -5.54
C ILE A 2 -11.81 -19.32 -6.46
N LYS A 3 -11.78 -19.11 -7.78
CA LYS A 3 -12.42 -20.04 -8.74
C LYS A 3 -11.94 -21.48 -8.55
N GLU A 4 -10.63 -21.68 -8.45
CA GLU A 4 -10.04 -23.01 -8.24
C GLU A 4 -10.50 -23.64 -6.92
N GLN A 5 -10.55 -22.83 -5.85
CA GLN A 5 -11.06 -23.31 -4.55
C GLN A 5 -12.52 -23.79 -4.66
N ILE A 6 -13.37 -23.06 -5.36
CA ILE A 6 -14.77 -23.45 -5.58
C ILE A 6 -14.86 -24.73 -6.43
N GLN A 7 -14.05 -24.84 -7.49
CA GLN A 7 -14.01 -26.03 -8.35
C GLN A 7 -13.54 -27.26 -7.57
N ILE A 8 -12.48 -27.14 -6.77
CA ILE A 8 -11.99 -28.23 -5.91
C ILE A 8 -13.05 -28.65 -4.90
N ALA A 9 -13.73 -27.68 -4.25
CA ALA A 9 -14.79 -27.96 -3.30
C ALA A 9 -16.01 -28.66 -3.95
N SER A 10 -16.23 -28.47 -5.24
CA SER A 10 -17.25 -29.20 -6.04
C SER A 10 -16.76 -30.54 -6.59
N GLY A 11 -15.60 -31.05 -6.17
CA GLY A 11 -15.05 -32.34 -6.58
C GLY A 11 -14.28 -32.34 -7.91
N GLN A 12 -14.00 -31.16 -8.48
CA GLN A 12 -13.24 -31.06 -9.72
C GLN A 12 -11.72 -31.07 -9.43
N ARG A 13 -10.93 -31.43 -10.43
CA ARG A 13 -9.47 -31.33 -10.36
C ARG A 13 -9.03 -29.88 -10.66
N LEU A 14 -7.79 -29.53 -10.23
CA LEU A 14 -7.16 -28.28 -10.65
C LEU A 14 -7.17 -28.15 -12.18
N SER A 15 -7.44 -26.93 -12.67
CA SER A 15 -7.48 -26.64 -14.11
C SER A 15 -6.09 -26.54 -14.75
N PHE A 16 -5.03 -26.60 -13.97
CA PHE A 16 -3.63 -26.50 -14.42
C PHE A 16 -2.74 -27.47 -13.66
N SER A 17 -1.60 -27.80 -14.24
CA SER A 17 -0.55 -28.63 -13.65
C SER A 17 0.57 -27.77 -13.03
N GLN A 18 1.39 -28.39 -12.14
CA GLN A 18 2.56 -27.73 -11.54
C GLN A 18 3.55 -27.18 -12.60
N LYS A 19 3.67 -27.82 -13.76
CA LYS A 19 4.58 -27.43 -14.83
C LYS A 19 4.16 -26.13 -15.55
N GLU A 20 2.89 -25.76 -15.47
CA GLU A 20 2.33 -24.54 -16.10
C GLU A 20 2.47 -23.32 -15.19
N ILE A 21 2.93 -23.49 -13.95
CA ILE A 21 3.13 -22.38 -13.02
C ILE A 21 4.51 -21.78 -13.24
N SER A 22 4.53 -20.48 -13.56
CA SER A 22 5.75 -19.67 -13.67
C SER A 22 5.75 -18.52 -12.66
N LEU A 23 6.95 -18.16 -12.17
CA LEU A 23 7.20 -17.01 -11.29
C LEU A 23 8.12 -16.03 -12.00
N ASP A 24 7.62 -15.40 -13.05
CA ASP A 24 8.37 -14.54 -13.98
C ASP A 24 8.22 -13.04 -13.68
N LYS A 25 7.56 -12.68 -12.59
CA LYS A 25 7.30 -11.29 -12.18
C LYS A 25 7.54 -11.07 -10.70
N HIS A 26 7.82 -9.81 -10.36
CA HIS A 26 7.83 -9.33 -8.98
C HIS A 26 6.61 -8.43 -8.75
N ALA A 27 6.00 -8.56 -7.58
CA ALA A 27 4.90 -7.70 -7.14
C ALA A 27 5.21 -7.12 -5.76
N ILE A 28 4.75 -5.90 -5.54
CA ILE A 28 4.78 -5.20 -4.25
C ILE A 28 3.35 -4.78 -3.93
N GLU A 29 2.88 -5.05 -2.74
CA GLU A 29 1.62 -4.54 -2.21
C GLU A 29 1.89 -3.54 -1.09
N CYS A 30 1.21 -2.41 -1.13
CA CYS A 30 1.12 -1.45 -0.04
C CYS A 30 -0.33 -1.35 0.44
N ARG A 31 -0.54 -1.60 1.73
CA ARG A 31 -1.82 -1.34 2.39
C ARG A 31 -1.91 0.14 2.74
N ILE A 32 -2.80 0.86 2.07
CA ILE A 32 -3.07 2.25 2.39
C ILE A 32 -4.09 2.30 3.51
N CYS A 33 -3.65 2.82 4.65
CA CYS A 33 -4.43 2.88 5.88
C CYS A 33 -4.70 4.32 6.29
N ALA A 34 -5.89 4.57 6.82
CA ALA A 34 -6.27 5.82 7.48
C ALA A 34 -5.62 5.89 8.88
N GLU A 35 -4.34 6.17 8.92
CA GLU A 35 -3.51 6.17 10.12
C GLU A 35 -2.53 7.34 10.09
N ASN A 36 -2.14 7.81 11.27
CA ASN A 36 -1.14 8.87 11.42
C ASN A 36 0.21 8.28 11.87
N PRO A 37 1.21 8.14 10.99
CA PRO A 37 2.53 7.60 11.33
C PRO A 37 3.27 8.42 12.39
N SER A 38 3.12 9.76 12.39
CA SER A 38 3.79 10.64 13.38
C SER A 38 3.25 10.49 14.80
N LYS A 39 2.10 9.87 14.95
CA LYS A 39 1.45 9.62 16.25
C LYS A 39 1.38 8.12 16.57
N GLY A 40 2.37 7.34 16.10
CA GLY A 40 2.42 5.89 16.37
C GLY A 40 1.35 5.10 15.64
N PHE A 41 0.97 5.51 14.43
CA PHE A 41 -0.02 4.84 13.57
C PHE A 41 -1.42 4.75 14.18
N ILE A 42 -1.81 5.72 15.02
CA ILE A 42 -3.18 5.77 15.52
C ILE A 42 -4.17 5.93 14.34
N PRO A 43 -5.35 5.29 14.38
CA PRO A 43 -6.37 5.47 13.36
C PRO A 43 -6.78 6.93 13.19
N SER A 44 -7.05 7.34 11.94
CA SER A 44 -7.50 8.67 11.56
C SER A 44 -8.87 8.56 10.87
N PRO A 45 -9.95 8.27 11.62
CA PRO A 45 -11.30 8.24 11.06
C PRO A 45 -11.73 9.63 10.60
N GLY A 46 -12.63 9.70 9.62
CA GLY A 46 -13.14 10.96 9.10
C GLY A 46 -13.62 10.85 7.65
N THR A 47 -14.01 11.99 7.08
CA THR A 47 -14.46 12.06 5.70
C THR A 47 -13.29 12.28 4.75
N ILE A 48 -13.26 11.53 3.66
CA ILE A 48 -12.31 11.73 2.57
C ILE A 48 -12.86 12.86 1.67
N ASP A 49 -12.23 14.03 1.72
CA ASP A 49 -12.66 15.20 0.92
C ASP A 49 -12.27 15.07 -0.55
N LEU A 50 -11.06 14.54 -0.80
CA LEU A 50 -10.54 14.30 -2.15
C LEU A 50 -9.90 12.91 -2.21
N TYR A 51 -10.30 12.15 -3.22
CA TYR A 51 -9.75 10.83 -3.52
C TYR A 51 -9.35 10.75 -5.00
N TYR A 52 -8.07 10.60 -5.26
CA TYR A 52 -7.52 10.38 -6.60
C TYR A 52 -6.56 9.20 -6.57
N ALA A 53 -7.00 8.07 -7.12
CA ALA A 53 -6.22 6.84 -7.16
C ALA A 53 -5.24 6.84 -8.34
N PRO A 54 -4.01 6.34 -8.15
CA PRO A 54 -3.05 6.19 -9.23
C PRO A 54 -3.48 5.10 -10.22
N GLY A 55 -2.96 5.18 -11.43
CA GLY A 55 -3.24 4.18 -12.46
C GLY A 55 -2.03 3.88 -13.35
N GLY A 56 -2.31 3.29 -14.52
CA GLY A 56 -1.31 3.01 -15.55
C GLY A 56 -0.72 1.60 -15.48
N HIS A 57 0.20 1.34 -16.43
CA HIS A 57 0.75 0.00 -16.62
C HIS A 57 1.50 -0.52 -15.38
N GLY A 58 1.12 -1.72 -14.94
CA GLY A 58 1.74 -2.39 -13.80
C GLY A 58 1.31 -1.84 -12.43
N VAL A 59 0.18 -1.14 -12.37
CA VAL A 59 -0.46 -0.67 -11.14
C VAL A 59 -1.89 -1.18 -11.06
N ARG A 60 -2.29 -1.66 -9.89
CA ARG A 60 -3.66 -2.07 -9.57
C ARG A 60 -4.04 -1.48 -8.22
N VAL A 61 -5.26 -0.99 -8.15
CA VAL A 61 -5.85 -0.41 -6.93
C VAL A 61 -7.10 -1.19 -6.58
N ASP A 62 -7.12 -1.83 -5.42
CA ASP A 62 -8.29 -2.50 -4.87
C ASP A 62 -8.78 -1.65 -3.68
N SER A 63 -9.82 -0.87 -3.90
CA SER A 63 -10.33 0.09 -2.92
C SER A 63 -11.86 0.08 -2.88
N HIS A 64 -12.40 0.38 -1.71
CA HIS A 64 -13.81 0.71 -1.50
C HIS A 64 -14.03 2.21 -1.25
N ALA A 65 -12.93 3.00 -1.13
CA ALA A 65 -12.99 4.42 -0.82
C ALA A 65 -13.20 5.28 -2.08
N TYR A 66 -13.81 6.44 -1.88
CA TYR A 66 -14.09 7.47 -2.88
C TYR A 66 -14.20 8.84 -2.21
N GLY A 67 -14.26 9.92 -2.98
CA GLY A 67 -14.50 11.26 -2.44
C GLY A 67 -15.86 11.34 -1.74
N GLY A 68 -15.90 11.78 -0.48
CA GLY A 68 -17.08 11.77 0.37
C GLY A 68 -17.24 10.50 1.23
N TYR A 69 -16.40 9.48 1.05
CA TYR A 69 -16.45 8.27 1.90
C TYR A 69 -16.06 8.61 3.34
N VAL A 70 -16.82 8.07 4.31
CA VAL A 70 -16.55 8.22 5.75
C VAL A 70 -15.83 6.99 6.27
N VAL A 71 -14.57 7.16 6.66
CA VAL A 71 -13.78 6.11 7.31
C VAL A 71 -14.29 5.96 8.74
N SER A 72 -14.83 4.78 9.03
CA SER A 72 -15.42 4.45 10.33
C SER A 72 -14.35 4.16 11.39
N PRO A 73 -14.52 4.62 12.65
CA PRO A 73 -13.64 4.23 13.74
C PRO A 73 -13.91 2.80 14.26
N HIS A 74 -14.95 2.12 13.77
CA HIS A 74 -15.38 0.80 14.27
C HIS A 74 -14.84 -0.38 13.45
N TYR A 75 -14.14 -0.11 12.34
CA TYR A 75 -13.57 -1.12 11.44
C TYR A 75 -12.08 -0.89 11.25
N ASP A 76 -11.44 -1.80 10.51
CA ASP A 76 -10.04 -1.69 10.12
C ASP A 76 -9.76 -0.36 9.38
N SER A 77 -8.60 0.24 9.64
CA SER A 77 -8.16 1.50 9.04
C SER A 77 -7.81 1.39 7.55
N MET A 78 -7.69 0.16 7.02
CA MET A 78 -7.28 -0.07 5.63
C MET A 78 -8.36 0.37 4.66
N ILE A 79 -8.02 1.30 3.77
CA ILE A 79 -8.91 1.87 2.76
C ILE A 79 -8.60 1.40 1.34
N CYS A 80 -7.39 0.87 1.12
CA CYS A 80 -6.97 0.41 -0.19
C CYS A 80 -5.81 -0.58 -0.10
N LYS A 81 -5.75 -1.50 -1.07
CA LYS A 81 -4.55 -2.26 -1.43
C LYS A 81 -4.02 -1.72 -2.74
N LEU A 82 -2.85 -1.08 -2.70
CA LEU A 82 -2.13 -0.63 -3.87
C LEU A 82 -1.11 -1.70 -4.25
N VAL A 83 -1.23 -2.25 -5.46
CA VAL A 83 -0.35 -3.30 -5.96
C VAL A 83 0.39 -2.80 -7.18
N SER A 84 1.70 -2.95 -7.18
CA SER A 84 2.53 -2.77 -8.38
C SER A 84 3.19 -4.08 -8.77
N TYR A 85 3.46 -4.27 -10.07
CA TYR A 85 4.19 -5.44 -10.56
C TYR A 85 5.12 -5.06 -11.72
N GLY A 86 6.17 -5.86 -11.91
CA GLY A 86 7.14 -5.66 -12.97
C GLY A 86 7.96 -6.92 -13.24
N ARG A 87 8.74 -6.93 -14.33
CA ARG A 87 9.63 -8.05 -14.64
C ARG A 87 10.74 -8.25 -13.62
N THR A 88 11.12 -7.20 -12.90
CA THR A 88 12.13 -7.23 -11.84
C THR A 88 11.60 -6.54 -10.58
N ARG A 89 12.20 -6.86 -9.40
CA ARG A 89 11.91 -6.18 -8.14
C ARG A 89 12.10 -4.66 -8.27
N LYS A 90 13.18 -4.22 -8.91
CA LYS A 90 13.44 -2.79 -9.13
C LYS A 90 12.29 -2.11 -9.86
N ILE A 91 11.81 -2.69 -10.97
CA ILE A 91 10.69 -2.13 -11.75
C ILE A 91 9.41 -2.08 -10.91
N ALA A 92 9.12 -3.12 -10.12
CA ALA A 92 7.95 -3.13 -9.23
C ALA A 92 8.05 -2.02 -8.17
N LEU A 93 9.22 -1.84 -7.54
CA LEU A 93 9.46 -0.78 -6.54
C LEU A 93 9.37 0.63 -7.14
N ASP A 94 9.96 0.86 -8.32
CA ASP A 94 9.92 2.17 -8.98
C ASP A 94 8.47 2.54 -9.38
N ARG A 95 7.68 1.56 -9.84
CA ARG A 95 6.24 1.74 -10.10
C ARG A 95 5.44 2.01 -8.84
N MET A 96 5.75 1.32 -7.74
CA MET A 96 5.10 1.55 -6.45
C MET A 96 5.37 2.97 -5.94
N TYR A 97 6.63 3.42 -5.99
CA TYR A 97 6.99 4.77 -5.59
C TYR A 97 6.25 5.83 -6.41
N ARG A 98 6.19 5.67 -7.75
CA ARG A 98 5.42 6.55 -8.63
C ARG A 98 3.93 6.55 -8.23
N ALA A 99 3.34 5.36 -8.08
CA ALA A 99 1.93 5.24 -7.73
C ALA A 99 1.60 5.88 -6.37
N LEU A 100 2.44 5.67 -5.35
CA LEU A 100 2.30 6.34 -4.04
C LEU A 100 2.43 7.86 -4.16
N SER A 101 3.27 8.35 -5.07
CA SER A 101 3.47 9.79 -5.30
C SER A 101 2.29 10.46 -6.02
N GLU A 102 1.58 9.71 -6.85
CA GLU A 102 0.38 10.15 -7.56
C GLU A 102 -0.89 10.00 -6.72
N TYR A 103 -0.86 9.19 -5.64
CA TYR A 103 -2.03 8.95 -4.81
C TYR A 103 -2.37 10.16 -3.95
N ILE A 104 -3.57 10.71 -4.13
CA ILE A 104 -4.03 11.88 -3.36
C ILE A 104 -5.25 11.47 -2.55
N ILE A 105 -5.12 11.54 -1.22
CA ILE A 105 -6.21 11.39 -0.27
C ILE A 105 -6.14 12.58 0.68
N ARG A 106 -7.25 13.32 0.82
CA ARG A 106 -7.38 14.47 1.72
C ARG A 106 -8.57 14.31 2.63
N GLY A 107 -8.55 15.01 3.77
CA GLY A 107 -9.60 14.95 4.80
C GLY A 107 -9.24 14.06 5.97
N ILE A 108 -8.37 13.08 5.75
CA ILE A 108 -7.85 12.15 6.78
C ILE A 108 -6.33 12.05 6.70
N ASP A 109 -5.70 11.56 7.76
CA ASP A 109 -4.30 11.16 7.72
C ASP A 109 -4.17 9.75 7.10
N THR A 110 -3.07 9.53 6.38
CA THR A 110 -2.76 8.23 5.78
C THR A 110 -1.29 7.88 5.96
N ASN A 111 -0.95 6.60 5.84
CA ASN A 111 0.42 6.11 5.90
C ASN A 111 1.20 6.23 4.57
N ILE A 112 0.70 6.95 3.56
CA ILE A 112 1.30 7.02 2.22
C ILE A 112 2.75 7.53 2.27
N ASP A 113 3.03 8.60 3.01
CA ASP A 113 4.37 9.18 3.04
C ASP A 113 5.38 8.26 3.76
N PHE A 114 4.93 7.57 4.81
CA PHE A 114 5.71 6.51 5.45
C PHE A 114 6.04 5.37 4.47
N LEU A 115 5.05 4.91 3.70
CA LEU A 115 5.26 3.86 2.69
C LEU A 115 6.23 4.29 1.59
N LYS A 116 6.19 5.55 1.13
CA LYS A 116 7.18 6.09 0.18
C LYS A 116 8.59 5.96 0.72
N ALA A 117 8.79 6.30 1.99
CA ALA A 117 10.09 6.22 2.61
C ALA A 117 10.60 4.77 2.71
N VAL A 118 9.72 3.84 3.10
CA VAL A 118 10.05 2.40 3.11
C VAL A 118 10.45 1.91 1.71
N ILE A 119 9.72 2.29 0.66
CA ILE A 119 10.00 1.89 -0.73
C ILE A 119 11.35 2.42 -1.23
N LEU A 120 11.82 3.55 -0.71
CA LEU A 120 13.13 4.14 -1.05
C LEU A 120 14.27 3.58 -0.21
N ASP A 121 13.98 2.96 0.93
CA ASP A 121 15.01 2.45 1.83
C ASP A 121 15.89 1.36 1.17
N PRO A 122 17.22 1.47 1.24
CA PRO A 122 18.11 0.50 0.61
C PRO A 122 17.90 -0.95 1.05
N ALA A 123 17.70 -1.21 2.34
CA ALA A 123 17.50 -2.57 2.86
C ALA A 123 16.19 -3.17 2.32
N PHE A 124 15.10 -2.38 2.27
CA PHE A 124 13.87 -2.84 1.65
C PHE A 124 14.03 -3.11 0.14
N ARG A 125 14.74 -2.24 -0.56
CA ARG A 125 15.00 -2.38 -2.00
C ARG A 125 15.83 -3.62 -2.33
N GLN A 126 16.78 -3.98 -1.47
CA GLN A 126 17.62 -5.17 -1.61
C GLN A 126 16.91 -6.46 -1.19
N GLY A 127 15.76 -6.36 -0.51
CA GLY A 127 15.00 -7.52 -0.05
C GLY A 127 15.47 -8.07 1.29
N GLU A 128 16.15 -7.26 2.08
CA GLU A 128 16.74 -7.60 3.39
C GLU A 128 15.78 -7.36 4.56
N ALA A 129 14.54 -6.96 4.29
CA ALA A 129 13.54 -6.71 5.31
C ALA A 129 13.17 -8.00 6.06
N THR A 130 13.37 -7.99 7.38
CA THR A 130 12.99 -9.04 8.32
C THR A 130 11.75 -8.63 9.12
N THR A 131 11.33 -9.45 10.08
CA THR A 131 10.21 -9.10 10.99
C THR A 131 10.51 -7.91 11.89
N SER A 132 11.79 -7.61 12.19
CA SER A 132 12.23 -6.44 12.96
C SER A 132 12.44 -5.18 12.11
N TYR A 133 12.35 -5.28 10.78
CA TYR A 133 12.71 -4.22 9.85
C TYR A 133 12.04 -2.87 10.16
N ILE A 134 10.76 -2.86 10.50
CA ILE A 134 10.03 -1.60 10.74
C ILE A 134 10.55 -0.89 12.00
N GLU A 135 10.85 -1.61 13.07
CA GLU A 135 11.43 -1.05 14.30
C GLU A 135 12.81 -0.44 14.02
N GLU A 136 13.66 -1.16 13.30
CA GLU A 136 14.98 -0.70 12.87
C GLU A 136 14.88 0.52 11.95
N PHE A 137 13.96 0.50 10.98
CA PHE A 137 13.70 1.63 10.09
C PHE A 137 13.29 2.87 10.88
N LEU A 138 12.31 2.76 11.78
CA LEU A 138 11.81 3.88 12.57
C LEU A 138 12.89 4.45 13.50
N SER A 139 13.81 3.62 14.02
CA SER A 139 14.89 4.08 14.91
C SER A 139 15.92 4.98 14.20
N ARG A 140 16.10 4.83 12.88
CA ARG A 140 17.06 5.56 12.03
C ARG A 140 16.42 6.56 11.09
N ALA A 141 15.10 6.51 10.91
CA ALA A 141 14.41 7.43 10.02
C ALA A 141 14.45 8.86 10.54
N PRO A 142 14.61 9.87 9.68
CA PRO A 142 14.51 11.26 10.08
C PRO A 142 13.15 11.56 10.70
N LYS A 143 13.12 12.32 11.80
CA LYS A 143 11.87 12.64 12.52
C LYS A 143 10.87 13.39 11.63
N ASP A 144 11.36 14.26 10.77
CA ASP A 144 10.57 15.04 9.79
C ASP A 144 9.88 14.18 8.74
N LEU A 145 10.38 12.96 8.50
CA LEU A 145 9.73 12.00 7.61
C LEU A 145 8.33 11.58 8.10
N LEU A 146 8.15 11.55 9.41
CA LEU A 146 6.89 11.19 10.05
C LEU A 146 6.00 12.42 10.32
N GLU A 147 6.59 13.63 10.30
CA GLU A 147 5.89 14.87 10.54
C GLU A 147 5.34 15.43 9.20
N LYS A 148 4.02 15.55 9.08
CA LYS A 148 3.44 16.32 7.97
C LYS A 148 3.86 17.78 8.13
N PRO A 149 4.31 18.48 7.06
CA PRO A 149 4.45 19.92 7.12
C PRO A 149 3.09 20.52 7.52
N VAL A 150 3.12 21.30 8.61
CA VAL A 150 1.95 22.04 9.08
C VAL A 150 1.42 22.84 7.89
N LYS A 151 0.27 22.44 7.35
CA LYS A 151 -0.39 23.24 6.30
C LYS A 151 -0.84 24.53 6.95
N GLU A 152 -0.18 25.64 6.61
CA GLU A 152 -0.73 26.95 6.85
C GLU A 152 -2.15 27.00 6.27
N SER A 153 -3.13 27.08 7.15
CA SER A 153 -4.50 27.37 6.78
C SER A 153 -4.50 28.79 6.19
N LYS A 154 -4.42 28.89 4.87
CA LYS A 154 -4.78 30.16 4.23
C LYS A 154 -6.25 30.40 4.51
N LYS A 155 -6.49 31.43 5.36
CA LYS A 155 -7.79 32.06 5.57
C LYS A 155 -8.32 32.64 4.27
#